data_27ee7ba8926e9d7bee94bf93fbc658d9
#
_entry.id   27ee7ba8926e9d7bee94bf93fbc658d9
#
_cell.length_a   1.000
_cell.length_b   1.000
_cell.length_c   1.000
_cell.angle_alpha   90.00
_cell.angle_beta   90.00
_cell.angle_gamma   90.00
#
_symmetry.space_group_name_H-M   'P 1'
#
loop_
_entity.id
_entity.type
_entity.pdbx_description
1 polymer ?
#
loop_
_entity_poly.entity_id
_entity_poly.type
_entity_poly.pdbx_seq_one_letter_code
_entity_poly.pdbx_strand_id
1 'polypeptide(L)'
;LILLVSSVAWAQGDGNKQRKVLRTSQMVLDEIQNSPDQKIPMSLISKAKAIIVFPTMLKAGFIVGARYGKGIASVRASDTGKWGPPAFLYTTGASFGFQIGAEAIDLILLVMSQRGLEGLLSEKFSLGADIAISAGPVGRHAEASTDVFMQGEIYSYSRSKGVFGGVSLKGTVITADLDANLAYYGHRYTSEEILLTKQVLKIPESGNQFIKIFNHLAPPYKWNKKKK
;
A
#
# COMPACT_ATOMS: atom_id res chain seq x y z
N LEU A 1 -11.67 -11.92 42.66
CA LEU A 1 -12.49 -11.38 41.53
C LEU A 1 -11.93 -10.04 41.01
N ILE A 2 -10.60 -9.90 40.82
CA ILE A 2 -9.98 -8.66 40.29
C ILE A 2 -8.79 -9.05 39.39
N LEU A 3 -9.02 -9.76 38.29
CA LEU A 3 -7.93 -10.04 37.29
C LEU A 3 -8.39 -10.09 35.85
N LEU A 4 -9.54 -9.51 35.47
CA LEU A 4 -10.05 -9.54 34.11
C LEU A 4 -10.15 -8.16 33.40
N VAL A 5 -9.65 -7.08 34.02
CA VAL A 5 -9.81 -5.73 33.45
C VAL A 5 -8.56 -5.24 32.68
N SER A 6 -7.39 -5.87 32.87
CA SER A 6 -6.15 -5.38 32.26
C SER A 6 -5.92 -5.79 30.81
N SER A 7 -6.54 -6.86 30.31
CA SER A 7 -6.35 -7.34 28.93
C SER A 7 -7.09 -6.53 27.86
N VAL A 8 -8.19 -5.88 28.22
CA VAL A 8 -9.01 -5.10 27.29
C VAL A 8 -8.36 -3.77 26.90
N ALA A 9 -7.61 -3.15 27.82
CA ALA A 9 -6.96 -1.85 27.58
C ALA A 9 -5.80 -1.95 26.57
N TRP A 10 -5.05 -3.04 26.57
CA TRP A 10 -3.95 -3.27 25.61
C TRP A 10 -4.46 -3.50 24.20
N ALA A 11 -5.56 -4.25 24.04
CA ALA A 11 -6.16 -4.50 22.73
C ALA A 11 -6.77 -3.22 22.10
N GLN A 12 -7.33 -2.30 22.92
CA GLN A 12 -7.85 -1.03 22.43
C GLN A 12 -6.72 -0.06 21.97
N GLY A 13 -5.56 -0.08 22.61
CA GLY A 13 -4.42 0.76 22.24
C GLY A 13 -3.86 0.43 20.87
N ASP A 14 -3.71 -0.87 20.57
CA ASP A 14 -3.12 -1.30 19.28
C ASP A 14 -4.10 -1.14 18.13
N GLY A 15 -5.38 -1.42 18.30
CA GLY A 15 -6.39 -1.14 17.27
C GLY A 15 -6.49 0.35 16.89
N ASN A 16 -6.10 1.29 17.76
CA ASN A 16 -6.05 2.71 17.44
C ASN A 16 -4.89 3.07 16.50
N LYS A 17 -3.73 2.42 16.64
CA LYS A 17 -2.58 2.61 15.74
C LYS A 17 -2.93 2.16 14.31
N GLN A 18 -3.55 0.99 14.16
CA GLN A 18 -3.98 0.47 12.86
C GLN A 18 -5.03 1.37 12.22
N ARG A 19 -6.03 1.83 12.97
CA ARG A 19 -7.02 2.81 12.47
C ARG A 19 -6.37 4.10 11.99
N LYS A 20 -5.34 4.59 12.68
CA LYS A 20 -4.58 5.76 12.25
C LYS A 20 -3.86 5.50 10.92
N VAL A 21 -3.17 4.35 10.77
CA VAL A 21 -2.49 3.98 9.52
C VAL A 21 -3.49 3.91 8.36
N LEU A 22 -4.65 3.24 8.56
CA LEU A 22 -5.72 3.18 7.55
C LEU A 22 -6.19 4.56 7.12
N ARG A 23 -6.55 5.42 8.07
CA ARG A 23 -7.03 6.78 7.80
C ARG A 23 -6.00 7.60 7.05
N THR A 24 -4.73 7.57 7.49
CA THR A 24 -3.67 8.33 6.82
C THR A 24 -3.40 7.77 5.42
N SER A 25 -3.47 6.46 5.21
CA SER A 25 -3.35 5.85 3.87
C SER A 25 -4.47 6.29 2.92
N GLN A 26 -5.70 6.40 3.42
CA GLN A 26 -6.83 6.94 2.65
C GLN A 26 -6.58 8.40 2.25
N MET A 27 -6.12 9.24 3.19
CA MET A 27 -5.80 10.64 2.91
C MET A 27 -4.72 10.78 1.85
N VAL A 28 -3.64 9.99 1.92
CA VAL A 28 -2.56 10.01 0.93
C VAL A 28 -3.06 9.64 -0.46
N LEU A 29 -3.92 8.62 -0.58
CA LEU A 29 -4.50 8.23 -1.86
C LEU A 29 -5.47 9.30 -2.39
N ASP A 30 -6.30 9.87 -1.52
CA ASP A 30 -7.22 10.95 -1.88
C ASP A 30 -6.48 12.19 -2.39
N GLU A 31 -5.45 12.62 -1.68
CA GLU A 31 -4.64 13.78 -2.04
C GLU A 31 -3.96 13.63 -3.41
N ILE A 32 -3.38 12.46 -3.70
CA ILE A 32 -2.74 12.25 -5.02
C ILE A 32 -3.79 12.20 -6.14
N GLN A 33 -4.97 11.62 -5.90
CA GLN A 33 -6.01 11.53 -6.91
C GLN A 33 -6.68 12.89 -7.19
N ASN A 34 -6.72 13.78 -6.22
CA ASN A 34 -7.24 15.13 -6.36
C ASN A 34 -6.18 16.17 -6.78
N SER A 35 -4.91 15.76 -6.93
CA SER A 35 -3.86 16.65 -7.42
C SER A 35 -4.02 16.91 -8.93
N PRO A 36 -4.16 18.18 -9.38
CA PRO A 36 -4.41 18.48 -10.79
C PRO A 36 -3.33 18.00 -11.76
N ASP A 37 -2.06 18.09 -11.34
CA ASP A 37 -0.91 17.86 -12.22
C ASP A 37 -0.05 16.64 -11.81
N GLN A 38 -0.40 15.96 -10.73
CA GLN A 38 0.43 14.89 -10.15
C GLN A 38 -0.36 13.61 -9.87
N LYS A 39 -1.64 13.55 -10.29
CA LYS A 39 -2.47 12.37 -10.06
C LYS A 39 -1.92 11.13 -10.75
N ILE A 40 -2.15 9.99 -10.12
CA ILE A 40 -1.92 8.69 -10.74
C ILE A 40 -2.92 8.52 -11.88
N PRO A 41 -2.48 8.16 -13.11
CA PRO A 41 -3.39 7.90 -14.21
C PRO A 41 -4.45 6.85 -13.84
N MET A 42 -5.72 7.16 -14.12
CA MET A 42 -6.84 6.25 -13.82
C MET A 42 -6.72 4.93 -14.58
N SER A 43 -6.10 4.94 -15.76
CA SER A 43 -5.77 3.75 -16.55
C SER A 43 -4.84 2.79 -15.83
N LEU A 44 -3.88 3.28 -15.03
CA LEU A 44 -3.00 2.45 -14.21
C LEU A 44 -3.70 1.99 -12.93
N ILE A 45 -4.30 2.93 -12.18
CA ILE A 45 -4.92 2.58 -10.90
C ILE A 45 -6.10 1.60 -11.06
N SER A 46 -6.88 1.72 -12.15
CA SER A 46 -7.98 0.81 -12.44
C SER A 46 -7.52 -0.61 -12.81
N LYS A 47 -6.32 -0.76 -13.36
CA LYS A 47 -5.72 -2.05 -13.75
C LYS A 47 -4.84 -2.66 -12.66
N ALA A 48 -4.52 -1.90 -11.60
CA ALA A 48 -3.71 -2.40 -10.50
C ALA A 48 -4.38 -3.59 -9.81
N LYS A 49 -3.62 -4.66 -9.61
CA LYS A 49 -4.03 -5.87 -8.86
C LYS A 49 -4.02 -5.64 -7.37
N ALA A 50 -3.04 -4.85 -6.88
CA ALA A 50 -2.95 -4.42 -5.51
C ALA A 50 -2.45 -2.98 -5.41
N ILE A 51 -2.82 -2.30 -4.32
CA ILE A 51 -2.28 -1.02 -3.91
C ILE A 51 -1.65 -1.19 -2.53
N ILE A 52 -0.42 -0.68 -2.38
CA ILE A 52 0.27 -0.62 -1.10
C ILE A 52 0.48 0.86 -0.78
N VAL A 53 0.18 1.27 0.44
CA VAL A 53 0.39 2.65 0.89
C VAL A 53 1.17 2.64 2.20
N PHE A 54 2.30 3.35 2.22
CA PHE A 54 3.07 3.65 3.43
C PHE A 54 2.94 5.14 3.71
N PRO A 55 2.02 5.57 4.55
CA PRO A 55 1.92 6.95 4.96
C PRO A 55 3.04 7.27 5.95
N THR A 56 3.75 8.36 5.73
CA THR A 56 4.81 8.82 6.64
C THR A 56 5.96 7.81 6.78
N MET A 57 6.50 7.31 5.67
CA MET A 57 7.75 6.56 5.68
C MET A 57 8.91 7.50 6.06
N LEU A 58 9.62 7.17 7.12
CA LEU A 58 10.80 7.91 7.57
C LEU A 58 12.03 7.46 6.80
N LYS A 59 12.80 8.42 6.34
CA LYS A 59 14.13 8.24 5.74
C LYS A 59 15.10 9.10 6.51
N ALA A 60 16.11 8.53 7.13
CA ALA A 60 17.11 9.26 7.89
C ALA A 60 18.50 8.73 7.59
N GLY A 61 19.50 9.62 7.52
CA GLY A 61 20.90 9.24 7.32
C GLY A 61 21.80 10.36 6.86
N PHE A 62 23.07 10.00 6.76
CA PHE A 62 24.16 10.81 6.21
C PHE A 62 25.01 9.89 5.34
N ILE A 63 25.10 10.14 4.00
CA ILE A 63 25.74 9.28 3.00
C ILE A 63 25.05 7.89 2.91
N VAL A 64 24.94 7.19 4.03
CA VAL A 64 24.17 5.95 4.19
C VAL A 64 23.06 6.23 5.21
N GLY A 65 21.85 5.80 4.88
CA GLY A 65 20.68 6.00 5.74
C GLY A 65 19.82 4.75 5.79
N ALA A 66 18.80 4.81 6.66
CA ALA A 66 17.77 3.82 6.79
C ALA A 66 16.40 4.37 6.40
N ARG A 67 15.52 3.49 5.95
CA ARG A 67 14.08 3.76 5.73
C ARG A 67 13.27 2.86 6.62
N TYR A 68 12.19 3.40 7.17
CA TYR A 68 11.21 2.64 7.92
C TYR A 68 9.84 3.26 7.76
N GLY A 69 8.81 2.44 7.55
CA GLY A 69 7.44 2.90 7.49
C GLY A 69 6.45 1.76 7.75
N LYS A 70 5.32 2.10 8.38
CA LYS A 70 4.16 1.22 8.49
C LYS A 70 3.15 1.59 7.44
N GLY A 71 2.48 0.58 6.88
CA GLY A 71 1.54 0.77 5.79
C GLY A 71 0.49 -0.32 5.71
N ILE A 72 -0.26 -0.27 4.63
CA ILE A 72 -1.30 -1.25 4.31
C ILE A 72 -1.17 -1.70 2.86
N ALA A 73 -1.67 -2.90 2.60
CA ALA A 73 -1.97 -3.36 1.26
C ALA A 73 -3.45 -3.71 1.14
N SER A 74 -4.02 -3.51 -0.04
CA SER A 74 -5.32 -4.05 -0.42
C SER A 74 -5.22 -4.65 -1.81
N VAL A 75 -5.87 -5.79 -2.01
CA VAL A 75 -5.88 -6.53 -3.28
C VAL A 75 -7.24 -6.39 -3.92
N ARG A 76 -7.24 -6.28 -5.23
CA ARG A 76 -8.45 -6.24 -6.04
C ARG A 76 -8.95 -7.66 -6.31
N ALA A 77 -10.17 -7.96 -5.92
CA ALA A 77 -10.81 -9.24 -6.20
C ALA A 77 -10.95 -9.47 -7.72
N SER A 78 -10.54 -10.64 -8.20
CA SER A 78 -10.53 -10.96 -9.61
C SER A 78 -11.94 -11.09 -10.24
N ASP A 79 -12.91 -11.47 -9.44
CA ASP A 79 -14.31 -11.66 -9.83
C ASP A 79 -15.11 -10.36 -9.94
N THR A 80 -14.96 -9.49 -8.95
CA THR A 80 -15.75 -8.26 -8.82
C THR A 80 -14.96 -7.00 -9.20
N GLY A 81 -13.64 -7.08 -9.21
CA GLY A 81 -12.75 -5.93 -9.37
C GLY A 81 -12.76 -4.97 -8.18
N LYS A 82 -13.44 -5.31 -7.08
CA LYS A 82 -13.52 -4.47 -5.88
C LYS A 82 -12.30 -4.70 -4.97
N TRP A 83 -11.90 -3.66 -4.27
CA TRP A 83 -10.86 -3.75 -3.24
C TRP A 83 -11.32 -4.57 -2.05
N GLY A 84 -10.41 -5.38 -1.52
CA GLY A 84 -10.62 -6.22 -0.35
C GLY A 84 -10.16 -5.59 0.97
N PRO A 85 -10.19 -6.37 2.06
CA PRO A 85 -9.76 -5.93 3.38
C PRO A 85 -8.26 -5.55 3.38
N PRO A 86 -7.85 -4.59 4.25
CA PRO A 86 -6.45 -4.17 4.33
C PRO A 86 -5.61 -5.15 5.14
N ALA A 87 -4.44 -5.57 4.61
CA ALA A 87 -3.39 -6.20 5.40
C ALA A 87 -2.34 -5.17 5.81
N PHE A 88 -1.84 -5.26 7.04
CA PHE A 88 -0.80 -4.37 7.56
C PHE A 88 0.58 -4.87 7.19
N LEU A 89 1.43 -3.94 6.80
CA LEU A 89 2.80 -4.17 6.37
C LEU A 89 3.73 -3.16 7.03
N TYR A 90 5.02 -3.48 7.07
CA TYR A 90 6.05 -2.48 7.31
C TYR A 90 7.14 -2.58 6.24
N THR A 91 7.84 -1.49 6.03
CA THR A 91 8.96 -1.42 5.09
C THR A 91 10.22 -1.01 5.81
N THR A 92 11.34 -1.65 5.39
CA THR A 92 12.69 -1.34 5.82
C THR A 92 13.59 -1.26 4.60
N GLY A 93 14.70 -0.54 4.70
CA GLY A 93 15.66 -0.50 3.63
C GLY A 93 16.83 0.42 3.92
N ALA A 94 17.94 0.20 3.22
CA ALA A 94 19.03 1.16 3.17
C ALA A 94 18.71 2.28 2.17
N SER A 95 19.19 3.47 2.44
CA SER A 95 19.16 4.59 1.51
C SER A 95 20.57 5.13 1.34
N PHE A 96 20.95 5.44 0.09
CA PHE A 96 22.20 6.08 -0.25
C PHE A 96 21.91 7.47 -0.79
N GLY A 97 22.64 8.46 -0.33
CA GLY A 97 22.51 9.85 -0.83
C GLY A 97 23.29 10.83 0.03
N PHE A 98 23.72 11.92 -0.60
CA PHE A 98 24.48 12.98 0.06
C PHE A 98 23.60 13.95 0.89
N GLN A 99 22.39 13.56 1.26
CA GLN A 99 21.51 14.38 2.08
C GLN A 99 21.70 14.04 3.55
N ILE A 100 21.99 15.06 4.35
CA ILE A 100 22.00 14.98 5.81
C ILE A 100 20.60 15.32 6.30
N GLY A 101 19.99 14.45 7.11
CA GLY A 101 18.73 14.76 7.77
C GLY A 101 17.76 13.60 7.86
N ALA A 102 16.58 13.94 8.35
CA ALA A 102 15.42 13.06 8.38
C ALA A 102 14.32 13.65 7.49
N GLU A 103 13.71 12.81 6.67
CA GLU A 103 12.61 13.16 5.78
C GLU A 103 11.47 12.18 5.99
N ALA A 104 10.25 12.70 6.03
CA ALA A 104 9.03 11.89 6.00
C ALA A 104 8.44 11.96 4.57
N ILE A 105 8.22 10.80 3.98
CA ILE A 105 7.62 10.68 2.66
C ILE A 105 6.41 9.75 2.71
N ASP A 106 5.39 10.07 1.94
CA ASP A 106 4.30 9.12 1.66
C ASP A 106 4.67 8.32 0.42
N LEU A 107 4.38 7.03 0.46
CA LEU A 107 4.70 6.11 -0.63
C LEU A 107 3.47 5.32 -1.04
N ILE A 108 3.17 5.33 -2.35
CA ILE A 108 2.15 4.49 -2.96
C ILE A 108 2.83 3.55 -3.96
N LEU A 109 2.51 2.27 -3.89
CA LEU A 109 2.95 1.27 -4.85
C LEU A 109 1.72 0.67 -5.54
N LEU A 110 1.72 0.68 -6.87
CA LEU A 110 0.74 -0.02 -7.69
C LEU A 110 1.34 -1.34 -8.17
N VAL A 111 0.77 -2.44 -7.74
CA VAL A 111 1.15 -3.79 -8.18
C VAL A 111 0.37 -4.12 -9.45
N MET A 112 1.06 -4.26 -10.58
CA MET A 112 0.44 -4.44 -11.89
C MET A 112 0.50 -5.91 -12.36
N SER A 113 1.59 -6.62 -12.02
CA SER A 113 1.82 -7.99 -12.49
C SER A 113 1.30 -9.05 -11.51
N GLN A 114 1.15 -10.27 -12.00
CA GLN A 114 0.83 -11.43 -11.17
C GLN A 114 2.01 -11.77 -10.24
N ARG A 115 3.23 -11.69 -10.75
CA ARG A 115 4.45 -11.90 -9.96
C ARG A 115 4.59 -10.89 -8.81
N GLY A 116 4.24 -9.61 -9.07
CA GLY A 116 4.21 -8.59 -8.03
C GLY A 116 3.18 -8.88 -6.94
N LEU A 117 2.02 -9.43 -7.33
CA LEU A 117 1.00 -9.87 -6.39
C LEU A 117 1.48 -11.06 -5.54
N GLU A 118 2.08 -12.08 -6.16
CA GLU A 118 2.64 -13.24 -5.46
C GLU A 118 3.71 -12.83 -4.45
N GLY A 119 4.58 -11.86 -4.81
CA GLY A 119 5.53 -11.28 -3.87
C GLY A 119 4.86 -10.60 -2.68
N LEU A 120 3.78 -9.85 -2.91
CA LEU A 120 3.02 -9.23 -1.83
C LEU A 120 2.39 -10.24 -0.86
N LEU A 121 2.02 -11.42 -1.36
CA LEU A 121 1.43 -12.48 -0.55
C LEU A 121 2.44 -13.25 0.28
N SER A 122 3.71 -13.23 -0.13
CA SER A 122 4.80 -13.76 0.68
C SER A 122 4.98 -12.88 1.93
N GLU A 123 5.49 -13.47 3.02
CA GLU A 123 5.71 -12.73 4.26
C GLU A 123 6.74 -11.60 4.12
N LYS A 124 7.63 -11.70 3.13
CA LYS A 124 8.71 -10.75 2.90
C LYS A 124 9.17 -10.77 1.44
N PHE A 125 9.35 -9.59 0.83
CA PHE A 125 9.92 -9.45 -0.51
C PHE A 125 10.72 -8.16 -0.65
N SER A 126 11.65 -8.13 -1.62
CA SER A 126 12.56 -7.01 -1.86
C SER A 126 12.25 -6.34 -3.20
N LEU A 127 12.06 -5.04 -3.17
CA LEU A 127 11.86 -4.23 -4.36
C LEU A 127 13.18 -4.07 -5.14
N GLY A 128 13.14 -4.41 -6.42
CA GLY A 128 14.28 -4.34 -7.32
C GLY A 128 15.23 -5.53 -7.29
N ALA A 129 15.10 -6.43 -6.31
CA ALA A 129 15.79 -7.72 -6.29
C ALA A 129 14.83 -8.86 -6.68
N ASP A 130 13.72 -9.01 -5.96
CA ASP A 130 12.74 -10.07 -6.21
C ASP A 130 11.72 -9.64 -7.27
N ILE A 131 11.31 -8.38 -7.24
CA ILE A 131 10.27 -7.80 -8.09
C ILE A 131 10.76 -6.49 -8.69
N ALA A 132 10.58 -6.33 -10.00
CA ALA A 132 10.96 -5.10 -10.70
C ALA A 132 10.09 -3.92 -10.25
N ILE A 133 10.74 -2.80 -9.91
CA ILE A 133 10.08 -1.56 -9.53
C ILE A 133 10.52 -0.42 -10.43
N SER A 134 9.56 0.37 -10.87
CA SER A 134 9.76 1.55 -11.70
C SER A 134 9.10 2.78 -11.07
N ALA A 135 9.63 3.95 -11.37
CA ALA A 135 8.95 5.20 -11.07
C ALA A 135 7.65 5.29 -11.87
N GLY A 136 6.55 5.59 -11.20
CA GLY A 136 5.25 5.72 -11.85
C GLY A 136 5.15 7.04 -12.64
N PRO A 137 4.49 7.02 -13.80
CA PRO A 137 4.23 8.24 -14.56
C PRO A 137 3.18 9.11 -13.84
N VAL A 138 3.36 10.43 -13.86
CA VAL A 138 2.43 11.39 -13.23
C VAL A 138 1.93 12.43 -14.23
N GLY A 139 0.73 12.96 -13.99
CA GLY A 139 0.16 14.08 -14.72
C GLY A 139 -0.51 13.70 -16.03
N ARG A 140 -0.98 14.72 -16.76
CA ARG A 140 -1.82 14.57 -17.97
C ARG A 140 -1.11 13.89 -19.14
N HIS A 141 0.19 14.10 -19.28
CA HIS A 141 0.99 13.45 -20.35
C HIS A 141 1.10 11.94 -20.17
N ALA A 142 1.01 11.45 -18.93
CA ALA A 142 1.04 10.04 -18.62
C ALA A 142 -0.26 9.30 -19.03
N GLU A 143 -1.38 10.00 -19.11
CA GLU A 143 -2.66 9.43 -19.58
C GLU A 143 -2.61 9.07 -21.09
N ALA A 144 -1.87 9.84 -21.89
CA ALA A 144 -1.75 9.64 -23.33
C ALA A 144 -0.78 8.50 -23.72
N SER A 145 0.14 8.13 -22.83
CA SER A 145 1.21 7.15 -23.10
C SER A 145 1.05 5.84 -22.35
N THR A 146 -0.14 5.52 -21.91
CA THR A 146 -0.43 4.45 -20.93
C THR A 146 0.01 3.04 -21.39
N ASP A 147 -0.03 2.74 -22.69
CA ASP A 147 0.31 1.40 -23.20
C ASP A 147 1.78 1.04 -23.01
N VAL A 148 2.67 2.03 -23.08
CA VAL A 148 4.13 1.84 -22.84
C VAL A 148 4.41 1.57 -21.37
N PHE A 149 3.61 2.15 -20.46
CA PHE A 149 3.80 2.02 -19.01
C PHE A 149 3.13 0.77 -18.41
N MET A 150 2.48 -0.09 -19.20
CA MET A 150 1.82 -1.30 -18.67
C MET A 150 2.75 -2.49 -18.44
N GLN A 151 4.02 -2.38 -18.76
CA GLN A 151 4.98 -3.49 -18.65
C GLN A 151 5.70 -3.56 -17.29
N GLY A 152 5.52 -2.58 -16.41
CA GLY A 152 6.11 -2.59 -15.07
C GLY A 152 5.42 -3.57 -14.12
N GLU A 153 6.19 -4.23 -13.27
CA GLU A 153 5.63 -5.13 -12.23
C GLU A 153 5.04 -4.32 -11.09
N ILE A 154 5.78 -3.31 -10.59
CA ILE A 154 5.33 -2.37 -9.56
C ILE A 154 5.70 -0.95 -9.98
N TYR A 155 4.75 -0.03 -9.87
CA TYR A 155 4.99 1.41 -10.00
C TYR A 155 4.97 2.10 -8.65
N SER A 156 5.96 2.97 -8.43
CA SER A 156 6.12 3.72 -7.18
C SER A 156 5.83 5.21 -7.38
N TYR A 157 5.12 5.76 -6.43
CA TYR A 157 4.80 7.18 -6.29
C TYR A 157 5.15 7.61 -4.89
N SER A 158 5.92 8.68 -4.73
CA SER A 158 6.22 9.25 -3.42
C SER A 158 5.84 10.71 -3.36
N ARG A 159 5.42 11.15 -2.17
CA ARG A 159 5.21 12.55 -1.87
C ARG A 159 6.22 12.99 -0.81
N SER A 160 6.97 14.03 -1.14
CA SER A 160 7.84 14.75 -0.21
C SER A 160 7.51 16.23 -0.29
N LYS A 161 7.33 16.88 0.87
CA LYS A 161 7.00 18.31 0.96
C LYS A 161 5.83 18.76 0.08
N GLY A 162 4.81 17.90 -0.04
CA GLY A 162 3.59 18.19 -0.82
C GLY A 162 3.69 17.95 -2.33
N VAL A 163 4.85 17.54 -2.85
CA VAL A 163 5.06 17.23 -4.27
C VAL A 163 5.12 15.72 -4.47
N PHE A 164 4.27 15.18 -5.35
CA PHE A 164 4.33 13.79 -5.77
C PHE A 164 5.27 13.61 -6.97
N GLY A 165 5.95 12.46 -7.01
CA GLY A 165 6.80 12.07 -8.11
C GLY A 165 7.09 10.57 -8.11
N GLY A 166 7.60 10.06 -9.22
CA GLY A 166 8.12 8.70 -9.27
C GLY A 166 9.43 8.60 -8.48
N VAL A 167 9.61 7.49 -7.76
CA VAL A 167 10.80 7.26 -6.93
C VAL A 167 11.38 5.87 -7.14
N SER A 168 12.70 5.76 -7.11
CA SER A 168 13.39 4.47 -7.11
C SER A 168 13.53 3.95 -5.68
N LEU A 169 13.08 2.72 -5.46
CA LEU A 169 13.06 2.07 -4.15
C LEU A 169 13.84 0.75 -4.14
N LYS A 170 14.82 0.59 -5.04
CA LYS A 170 15.67 -0.60 -5.06
C LYS A 170 16.28 -0.87 -3.69
N GLY A 171 16.26 -2.13 -3.26
CA GLY A 171 16.78 -2.55 -1.95
C GLY A 171 15.84 -2.25 -0.77
N THR A 172 14.60 -1.81 -1.05
CA THR A 172 13.56 -1.68 -0.02
C THR A 172 12.91 -3.05 0.18
N VAL A 173 12.82 -3.48 1.44
CA VAL A 173 12.16 -4.73 1.84
C VAL A 173 10.80 -4.40 2.41
N ILE A 174 9.78 -5.13 1.96
CA ILE A 174 8.41 -5.07 2.48
C ILE A 174 8.15 -6.38 3.23
N THR A 175 7.58 -6.27 4.43
CA THR A 175 7.33 -7.40 5.32
C THR A 175 5.92 -7.30 5.88
N ALA A 176 5.23 -8.45 6.01
CA ALA A 176 3.93 -8.53 6.67
C ALA A 176 4.05 -8.15 8.16
N ASP A 177 3.19 -7.26 8.64
CA ASP A 177 3.09 -6.90 10.07
C ASP A 177 2.05 -7.79 10.75
N LEU A 178 2.45 -9.04 11.03
CA LEU A 178 1.55 -10.06 11.60
C LEU A 178 0.99 -9.63 12.97
N ASP A 179 1.75 -8.87 13.75
CA ASP A 179 1.30 -8.36 15.05
C ASP A 179 0.26 -7.26 14.86
N ALA A 180 0.43 -6.38 13.86
CA ALA A 180 -0.57 -5.39 13.53
C ALA A 180 -1.86 -6.03 12.96
N ASN A 181 -1.74 -7.09 12.16
CA ASN A 181 -2.87 -7.86 11.66
C ASN A 181 -3.62 -8.51 12.84
N LEU A 182 -2.91 -9.17 13.76
CA LEU A 182 -3.51 -9.76 14.98
C LEU A 182 -4.22 -8.69 15.83
N ALA A 183 -3.54 -7.57 16.10
CA ALA A 183 -4.13 -6.50 16.91
C ALA A 183 -5.37 -5.85 16.27
N TYR A 184 -5.46 -5.85 14.95
CA TYR A 184 -6.55 -5.25 14.21
C TYR A 184 -7.75 -6.19 14.03
N TYR A 185 -7.49 -7.44 13.66
CA TYR A 185 -8.53 -8.42 13.35
C TYR A 185 -8.92 -9.29 14.56
N GLY A 186 -8.13 -9.26 15.65
CA GLY A 186 -8.32 -10.12 16.81
C GLY A 186 -7.97 -11.59 16.58
N HIS A 187 -7.41 -11.90 15.43
CA HIS A 187 -6.97 -13.24 15.03
C HIS A 187 -5.69 -13.15 14.19
N ARG A 188 -4.83 -14.15 14.30
CA ARG A 188 -3.58 -14.21 13.55
C ARG A 188 -3.85 -14.69 12.13
N TYR A 189 -3.93 -13.74 11.21
CA TYR A 189 -4.03 -14.00 9.78
C TYR A 189 -2.72 -13.67 9.06
N THR A 190 -2.37 -14.49 8.09
CA THR A 190 -1.33 -14.17 7.10
C THR A 190 -1.80 -13.09 6.12
N SER A 191 -0.88 -12.48 5.38
CA SER A 191 -1.24 -11.54 4.32
C SER A 191 -2.11 -12.19 3.25
N GLU A 192 -1.83 -13.45 2.89
CA GLU A 192 -2.60 -14.22 1.91
C GLU A 192 -4.05 -14.46 2.37
N GLU A 193 -4.23 -14.87 3.62
CA GLU A 193 -5.56 -15.09 4.20
C GLU A 193 -6.41 -13.81 4.22
N ILE A 194 -5.80 -12.66 4.51
CA ILE A 194 -6.50 -11.37 4.49
C ILE A 194 -6.80 -10.92 3.06
N LEU A 195 -5.81 -10.99 2.17
CA LEU A 195 -5.84 -10.32 0.87
C LEU A 195 -6.56 -11.14 -0.22
N LEU A 196 -6.49 -12.47 -0.17
CA LEU A 196 -7.03 -13.32 -1.24
C LEU A 196 -8.19 -14.22 -0.81
N THR A 197 -8.05 -14.91 0.31
CA THR A 197 -8.92 -16.06 0.60
C THR A 197 -10.24 -15.69 1.26
N LYS A 198 -10.45 -14.41 1.57
CA LYS A 198 -11.65 -13.92 2.29
C LYS A 198 -11.92 -14.67 3.59
N GLN A 199 -10.89 -15.23 4.22
CA GLN A 199 -11.00 -15.99 5.47
C GLN A 199 -11.20 -15.09 6.69
N VAL A 200 -11.11 -13.77 6.51
CA VAL A 200 -11.38 -12.82 7.59
C VAL A 200 -12.85 -12.88 7.97
N LEU A 201 -13.14 -13.51 9.10
CA LEU A 201 -14.52 -13.74 9.59
C LEU A 201 -15.23 -12.43 9.93
N LYS A 202 -14.50 -11.42 10.40
CA LYS A 202 -15.07 -10.14 10.79
C LYS A 202 -14.10 -9.01 10.45
N ILE A 203 -14.48 -8.17 9.50
CA ILE A 203 -13.75 -6.95 9.18
C ILE A 203 -14.22 -5.85 10.15
N PRO A 204 -13.31 -5.18 10.90
CA PRO A 204 -13.68 -4.05 11.74
C PRO A 204 -14.34 -2.92 10.93
N GLU A 205 -15.17 -2.10 11.58
CA GLU A 205 -15.91 -1.01 10.92
C GLU A 205 -14.98 -0.06 10.13
N SER A 206 -13.82 0.29 10.69
CA SER A 206 -12.82 1.09 9.98
C SER A 206 -12.26 0.43 8.71
N GLY A 207 -12.22 -0.91 8.67
CA GLY A 207 -11.85 -1.67 7.47
C GLY A 207 -12.95 -1.63 6.41
N ASN A 208 -14.22 -1.72 6.80
CA ASN A 208 -15.34 -1.59 5.89
C ASN A 208 -15.41 -0.17 5.29
N GLN A 209 -15.16 0.86 6.08
CA GLN A 209 -15.05 2.25 5.63
C GLN A 209 -13.86 2.41 4.66
N PHE A 210 -12.70 1.82 4.98
CA PHE A 210 -11.53 1.79 4.09
C PHE A 210 -11.87 1.18 2.73
N ILE A 211 -12.48 0.00 2.70
CA ILE A 211 -12.89 -0.68 1.46
C ILE A 211 -13.82 0.21 0.63
N LYS A 212 -14.79 0.86 1.26
CA LYS A 212 -15.73 1.77 0.59
C LYS A 212 -15.01 2.96 -0.05
N ILE A 213 -14.10 3.61 0.69
CA ILE A 213 -13.34 4.77 0.22
C ILE A 213 -12.38 4.36 -0.91
N PHE A 214 -11.65 3.24 -0.76
CA PHE A 214 -10.74 2.75 -1.80
C PHE A 214 -11.47 2.40 -3.10
N ASN A 215 -12.67 1.82 -3.01
CA ASN A 215 -13.50 1.55 -4.20
C ASN A 215 -14.00 2.84 -4.87
N HIS A 216 -14.12 3.96 -4.14
CA HIS A 216 -14.46 5.26 -4.70
C HIS A 216 -13.25 5.92 -5.37
N LEU A 217 -12.10 5.95 -4.70
CA LEU A 217 -10.87 6.60 -5.19
C LEU A 217 -10.19 5.82 -6.32
N ALA A 218 -10.32 4.50 -6.31
CA ALA A 218 -9.75 3.59 -7.30
C ALA A 218 -10.83 2.61 -7.80
N PRO A 219 -11.80 3.06 -8.59
CA PRO A 219 -12.95 2.26 -8.99
C PRO A 219 -12.55 1.00 -9.76
N PRO A 220 -13.38 -0.04 -9.73
CA PRO A 220 -13.09 -1.29 -10.40
C PRO A 220 -12.97 -1.11 -11.92
N TYR A 221 -11.95 -1.73 -12.49
CA TYR A 221 -11.84 -1.85 -13.93
C TYR A 221 -12.93 -2.82 -14.43
N LYS A 222 -13.82 -2.32 -15.29
CA LYS A 222 -14.77 -3.18 -15.97
C LYS A 222 -14.03 -3.93 -17.08
N TRP A 223 -13.63 -5.16 -16.82
CA TRP A 223 -13.15 -6.05 -17.87
C TRP A 223 -14.28 -6.22 -18.89
N ASN A 224 -14.13 -5.59 -20.06
CA ASN A 224 -15.01 -5.89 -21.19
C ASN A 224 -14.76 -7.36 -21.58
N LYS A 225 -15.67 -8.25 -21.21
CA LYS A 225 -15.71 -9.66 -21.65
C LYS A 225 -15.97 -9.81 -23.16
N LYS A 226 -15.71 -8.79 -23.96
CA LYS A 226 -15.84 -8.84 -25.42
C LYS A 226 -14.46 -8.74 -26.05
N LYS A 227 -13.83 -9.91 -26.22
CA LYS A 227 -13.02 -10.33 -27.38
C LYS A 227 -12.57 -11.77 -27.10
N LYS A 228 -13.46 -12.72 -27.40
CA LYS A 228 -13.09 -14.01 -27.94
C LYS A 228 -13.21 -13.92 -29.45
#